data_d639169c3c4742c85dce51e22bf8b7b0
#
_entry.id   d639169c3c4742c85dce51e22bf8b7b0
#
_cell.length_a   1.000
_cell.length_b   1.000
_cell.length_c   1.000
_cell.angle_alpha   90.00
_cell.angle_beta   90.00
_cell.angle_gamma   90.00
#
_symmetry.space_group_name_H-M   'P 1'
#
loop_
_entity.id
_entity.type
_entity.pdbx_description
1 polymer ?
#
loop_
_entity_poly.entity_id
_entity_poly.type
_entity_poly.pdbx_seq_one_letter_code
_entity_poly.pdbx_strand_id
1 'polypeptide(L)'
;LHLLYSRFWHKFLYDIGVVHTKEPYAKRTSHGMILGENPYYVGNAKTEAEKEELIRLHGNLALRPSVKMSKSLGNVVNPDDVVKEFGADTLRLYIMFIGDFEKTATWSTNAVRGCKKFLDRCWNLMDMAEDNDQISAKNESIIHKTIKKVTSDIDELKMNTAIAALMALVNAFYSNGLTKGDLSMLMLMLSPFAPHMVEEMWELTGFAAKSGKMAMQMDWPTYDEAKTIDANVEMAVQVNGKL
;
A
#
# COMPACT_ATOMS: atom_id res chain seq x y z
N LEU A 1 -11.27 23.74 -7.38
CA LEU A 1 -11.60 24.84 -6.46
C LEU A 1 -10.62 24.91 -5.28
N HIS A 2 -10.36 23.81 -4.56
CA HIS A 2 -9.47 23.79 -3.39
C HIS A 2 -8.10 24.40 -3.67
N LEU A 3 -7.43 24.01 -4.76
CA LEU A 3 -6.11 24.54 -5.13
C LEU A 3 -6.12 26.04 -5.43
N LEU A 4 -7.21 26.55 -6.00
CA LEU A 4 -7.36 27.99 -6.27
C LEU A 4 -7.46 28.79 -4.97
N TYR A 5 -8.31 28.35 -4.03
CA TYR A 5 -8.48 29.05 -2.76
C TYR A 5 -7.21 29.00 -1.91
N SER A 6 -6.59 27.82 -1.77
CA SER A 6 -5.38 27.68 -0.96
C SER A 6 -4.23 28.52 -1.52
N ARG A 7 -4.06 28.56 -2.86
CA ARG A 7 -3.04 29.38 -3.51
C ARG A 7 -3.34 30.88 -3.37
N PHE A 8 -4.59 31.29 -3.54
CA PHE A 8 -5.00 32.68 -3.37
C PHE A 8 -4.72 33.17 -1.94
N TRP A 9 -5.16 32.42 -0.92
CA TRP A 9 -4.91 32.74 0.49
C TRP A 9 -3.41 32.78 0.81
N HIS A 10 -2.65 31.83 0.33
CA HIS A 10 -1.21 31.80 0.56
C HIS A 10 -0.52 33.03 -0.03
N LYS A 11 -0.87 33.42 -1.25
CA LYS A 11 -0.32 34.65 -1.87
C LYS A 11 -0.70 35.90 -1.09
N PHE A 12 -1.92 36.02 -0.63
CA PHE A 12 -2.31 37.10 0.25
C PHE A 12 -1.50 37.14 1.54
N LEU A 13 -1.32 35.97 2.20
CA LEU A 13 -0.50 35.89 3.41
C LEU A 13 0.98 36.19 3.15
N TYR A 14 1.48 35.85 1.97
CA TYR A 14 2.81 36.24 1.54
C TYR A 14 2.95 37.75 1.37
N ASP A 15 1.99 38.38 0.70
CA ASP A 15 1.99 39.83 0.45
C ASP A 15 1.96 40.66 1.74
N ILE A 16 1.31 40.15 2.78
CA ILE A 16 1.25 40.80 4.11
C ILE A 16 2.38 40.29 5.06
N GLY A 17 3.33 39.48 4.59
CA GLY A 17 4.52 39.05 5.33
C GLY A 17 4.30 37.98 6.39
N VAL A 18 3.17 37.26 6.37
CA VAL A 18 2.85 36.19 7.34
C VAL A 18 3.53 34.88 6.99
N VAL A 19 3.72 34.57 5.70
CA VAL A 19 4.42 33.38 5.22
C VAL A 19 5.65 33.77 4.40
N HIS A 20 6.66 32.88 4.37
CA HIS A 20 7.97 33.18 3.75
C HIS A 20 8.09 32.71 2.29
N THR A 21 7.21 31.80 1.84
CA THR A 21 7.25 31.26 0.48
C THR A 21 6.17 31.87 -0.39
N LYS A 22 6.51 32.17 -1.65
CA LYS A 22 5.58 32.79 -2.60
C LYS A 22 4.49 31.83 -3.11
N GLU A 23 4.80 30.53 -3.14
CA GLU A 23 3.89 29.47 -3.58
C GLU A 23 3.71 28.44 -2.46
N PRO A 24 2.47 27.92 -2.25
CA PRO A 24 2.17 26.98 -1.17
C PRO A 24 2.64 25.55 -1.43
N TYR A 25 2.89 25.19 -2.70
CA TYR A 25 3.17 23.82 -3.10
C TYR A 25 4.42 23.73 -3.96
N ALA A 26 5.35 22.85 -3.59
CA ALA A 26 6.52 22.54 -4.40
C ALA A 26 6.16 21.63 -5.59
N LYS A 27 5.21 20.69 -5.40
CA LYS A 27 4.79 19.73 -6.41
C LYS A 27 3.30 19.43 -6.29
N ARG A 28 2.65 19.17 -7.42
CA ARG A 28 1.30 18.64 -7.48
C ARG A 28 1.31 17.31 -8.21
N THR A 29 0.80 16.28 -7.54
CA THR A 29 0.57 14.97 -8.15
C THR A 29 -0.94 14.74 -8.26
N SER A 30 -1.42 14.37 -9.45
CA SER A 30 -2.82 14.02 -9.68
C SER A 30 -3.02 12.54 -9.42
N HIS A 31 -3.80 12.20 -8.41
CA HIS A 31 -4.17 10.81 -8.15
C HIS A 31 -5.18 10.31 -9.20
N GLY A 32 -5.17 9.00 -9.45
CA GLY A 32 -6.15 8.29 -10.25
C GLY A 32 -7.51 8.21 -9.57
N MET A 33 -8.47 7.63 -10.25
CA MET A 33 -9.84 7.45 -9.76
C MET A 33 -10.08 5.98 -9.45
N ILE A 34 -10.72 5.71 -8.31
CA ILE A 34 -11.24 4.37 -8.00
C ILE A 34 -12.66 4.28 -8.56
N LEU A 35 -12.88 3.33 -9.46
CA LEU A 35 -14.16 3.04 -10.10
C LEU A 35 -14.93 1.98 -9.31
N GLY A 36 -16.26 2.11 -9.32
CA GLY A 36 -17.17 1.07 -8.85
C GLY A 36 -17.66 0.19 -9.99
N GLU A 37 -18.33 -0.90 -9.67
CA GLU A 37 -19.02 -1.74 -10.65
C GLU A 37 -20.04 -0.92 -11.43
N ASN A 38 -20.23 -1.27 -12.69
CA ASN A 38 -21.28 -0.68 -13.52
C ASN A 38 -22.53 -1.57 -13.47
N PRO A 39 -23.63 -1.11 -12.86
CA PRO A 39 -24.85 -1.89 -12.79
C PRO A 39 -25.50 -2.16 -14.16
N TYR A 40 -25.15 -1.35 -15.17
CA TYR A 40 -25.66 -1.46 -16.53
C TYR A 40 -24.70 -2.17 -17.49
N TYR A 41 -23.68 -2.86 -16.98
CA TYR A 41 -22.70 -3.53 -17.83
C TYR A 41 -23.31 -4.74 -18.53
N VAL A 42 -23.21 -4.79 -19.87
CA VAL A 42 -23.75 -5.87 -20.70
C VAL A 42 -23.23 -7.26 -20.32
N GLY A 43 -22.05 -7.36 -19.71
CA GLY A 43 -21.52 -8.63 -19.21
C GLY A 43 -22.32 -9.22 -18.06
N ASN A 44 -23.21 -8.46 -17.43
CA ASN A 44 -24.09 -8.92 -16.35
C ASN A 44 -25.43 -9.44 -16.89
N ALA A 45 -25.73 -9.21 -18.19
CA ALA A 45 -26.97 -9.63 -18.83
C ALA A 45 -27.01 -11.17 -19.04
N LYS A 46 -28.17 -11.76 -18.85
CA LYS A 46 -28.38 -13.20 -18.98
C LYS A 46 -28.79 -13.61 -20.40
N THR A 47 -29.33 -12.67 -21.18
CA THR A 47 -29.87 -12.91 -22.53
C THR A 47 -29.35 -11.85 -23.51
N GLU A 48 -29.34 -12.17 -24.82
CA GLU A 48 -29.00 -11.19 -25.85
C GLU A 48 -29.99 -10.02 -25.90
N ALA A 49 -31.27 -10.27 -25.66
CA ALA A 49 -32.29 -9.23 -25.61
C ALA A 49 -32.02 -8.22 -24.47
N GLU A 50 -31.57 -8.70 -23.29
CA GLU A 50 -31.16 -7.83 -22.18
C GLU A 50 -29.92 -6.99 -22.55
N LYS A 51 -28.95 -7.56 -23.27
CA LYS A 51 -27.77 -6.83 -23.73
C LYS A 51 -28.15 -5.70 -24.71
N GLU A 52 -28.99 -6.01 -25.68
CA GLU A 52 -29.47 -5.02 -26.65
C GLU A 52 -30.24 -3.89 -25.96
N GLU A 53 -31.08 -4.22 -24.98
CA GLU A 53 -31.81 -3.26 -24.17
C GLU A 53 -30.86 -2.37 -23.37
N LEU A 54 -29.84 -2.94 -22.70
CA LEU A 54 -28.84 -2.17 -21.95
C LEU A 54 -28.07 -1.22 -22.87
N ILE A 55 -27.69 -1.68 -24.07
CA ILE A 55 -27.00 -0.82 -25.04
C ILE A 55 -27.92 0.29 -25.54
N ARG A 56 -29.18 -0.03 -25.82
CA ARG A 56 -30.18 0.94 -26.27
C ARG A 56 -30.42 2.05 -25.24
N LEU A 57 -30.50 1.69 -23.95
CA LEU A 57 -30.80 2.62 -22.86
C LEU A 57 -29.55 3.43 -22.40
N HIS A 58 -28.38 2.82 -22.41
CA HIS A 58 -27.19 3.37 -21.76
C HIS A 58 -26.01 3.60 -22.75
N GLY A 59 -26.13 3.21 -24.02
CA GLY A 59 -25.12 3.41 -25.06
C GLY A 59 -23.75 2.86 -24.65
N ASN A 60 -22.70 3.64 -24.88
CA ASN A 60 -21.32 3.27 -24.56
C ASN A 60 -21.06 3.04 -23.05
N LEU A 61 -21.93 3.52 -22.18
CA LEU A 61 -21.80 3.25 -20.74
C LEU A 61 -21.98 1.76 -20.45
N ALA A 62 -22.93 1.11 -21.13
CA ALA A 62 -23.20 -0.32 -20.99
C ALA A 62 -22.02 -1.22 -21.38
N LEU A 63 -21.07 -0.74 -22.16
CA LEU A 63 -19.89 -1.49 -22.59
C LEU A 63 -18.73 -1.48 -21.58
N ARG A 64 -18.84 -0.72 -20.49
CA ARG A 64 -17.78 -0.57 -19.49
C ARG A 64 -18.10 -1.38 -18.24
N PRO A 65 -17.22 -2.31 -17.81
CA PRO A 65 -17.44 -3.11 -16.61
C PRO A 65 -17.40 -2.29 -15.32
N SER A 66 -16.68 -1.18 -15.32
CA SER A 66 -16.55 -0.28 -14.18
C SER A 66 -16.67 1.19 -14.60
N VAL A 67 -17.27 2.00 -13.73
CA VAL A 67 -17.53 3.42 -13.97
C VAL A 67 -17.29 4.23 -12.71
N LYS A 68 -17.23 5.55 -12.85
CA LYS A 68 -17.13 6.46 -11.71
C LYS A 68 -18.25 6.17 -10.70
N MET A 69 -17.87 6.04 -9.44
CA MET A 69 -18.83 5.87 -8.34
C MET A 69 -19.75 7.10 -8.26
N SER A 70 -21.04 6.87 -8.18
CA SER A 70 -22.05 7.90 -7.93
C SER A 70 -23.24 7.36 -7.15
N LYS A 71 -23.84 8.23 -6.34
CA LYS A 71 -25.06 7.86 -5.57
C LYS A 71 -26.21 7.44 -6.47
N SER A 72 -26.36 8.08 -7.65
CA SER A 72 -27.41 7.78 -8.62
C SER A 72 -27.27 6.40 -9.27
N LEU A 73 -26.04 5.86 -9.35
CA LEU A 73 -25.78 4.52 -9.87
C LEU A 73 -25.83 3.43 -8.79
N GLY A 74 -25.88 3.81 -7.51
CA GLY A 74 -25.85 2.88 -6.40
C GLY A 74 -24.55 2.07 -6.25
N ASN A 75 -23.49 2.48 -6.92
CA ASN A 75 -22.20 1.76 -6.98
C ASN A 75 -21.13 2.37 -6.07
N VAL A 76 -21.53 3.15 -5.08
CA VAL A 76 -20.63 3.78 -4.12
C VAL A 76 -20.21 2.77 -3.06
N VAL A 77 -18.91 2.69 -2.81
CA VAL A 77 -18.36 1.97 -1.65
C VAL A 77 -18.17 3.00 -0.53
N ASN A 78 -18.83 2.77 0.60
CA ASN A 78 -18.68 3.62 1.78
C ASN A 78 -17.44 3.18 2.57
N PRO A 79 -16.44 4.06 2.78
CA PRO A 79 -15.26 3.77 3.57
C PRO A 79 -15.57 3.30 5.00
N ASP A 80 -16.61 3.87 5.65
CA ASP A 80 -16.97 3.52 7.03
C ASP A 80 -17.41 2.05 7.15
N ASP A 81 -18.12 1.52 6.14
CA ASP A 81 -18.55 0.13 6.12
C ASP A 81 -17.33 -0.80 5.95
N VAL A 82 -16.38 -0.42 5.09
CA VAL A 82 -15.14 -1.16 4.89
C VAL A 82 -14.28 -1.17 6.16
N VAL A 83 -14.16 -0.02 6.83
CA VAL A 83 -13.42 0.10 8.10
C VAL A 83 -14.07 -0.76 9.18
N LYS A 84 -15.39 -0.77 9.26
CA LYS A 84 -16.13 -1.58 10.23
C LYS A 84 -15.94 -3.09 9.99
N GLU A 85 -15.87 -3.53 8.73
CA GLU A 85 -15.74 -4.95 8.36
C GLU A 85 -14.29 -5.43 8.42
N PHE A 86 -13.33 -4.64 7.92
CA PHE A 86 -11.94 -5.07 7.70
C PHE A 86 -10.90 -4.33 8.53
N GLY A 87 -11.24 -3.21 9.15
CA GLY A 87 -10.32 -2.33 9.85
C GLY A 87 -9.72 -1.22 8.99
N ALA A 88 -9.34 -0.13 9.65
CA ALA A 88 -8.81 1.06 8.98
C ALA A 88 -7.49 0.79 8.24
N ASP A 89 -6.57 0.03 8.86
CA ASP A 89 -5.28 -0.29 8.26
C ASP A 89 -5.42 -1.15 6.99
N THR A 90 -6.42 -2.04 6.96
CA THR A 90 -6.71 -2.83 5.76
C THR A 90 -7.17 -1.94 4.60
N LEU A 91 -8.05 -0.98 4.86
CA LEU A 91 -8.49 -0.03 3.85
C LEU A 91 -7.34 0.85 3.38
N ARG A 92 -6.53 1.38 4.30
CA ARG A 92 -5.34 2.18 3.97
C ARG A 92 -4.38 1.41 3.06
N LEU A 93 -4.03 0.20 3.48
CA LEU A 93 -3.14 -0.68 2.71
C LEU A 93 -3.71 -0.96 1.30
N TYR A 94 -5.01 -1.28 1.23
CA TYR A 94 -5.66 -1.56 -0.05
C TYR A 94 -5.64 -0.35 -1.00
N ILE A 95 -5.99 0.84 -0.54
CA ILE A 95 -5.98 2.05 -1.37
C ILE A 95 -4.57 2.34 -1.93
N MET A 96 -3.53 2.07 -1.16
CA MET A 96 -2.14 2.23 -1.59
C MET A 96 -1.65 1.08 -2.48
N PHE A 97 -2.27 -0.09 -2.40
CA PHE A 97 -1.87 -1.29 -3.15
C PHE A 97 -2.64 -1.49 -4.45
N ILE A 98 -3.84 -0.91 -4.62
CA ILE A 98 -4.75 -1.18 -5.74
C ILE A 98 -4.15 -0.91 -7.13
N GLY A 99 -3.11 -0.07 -7.22
CA GLY A 99 -2.43 0.24 -8.47
C GLY A 99 -1.50 1.45 -8.36
N ASP A 100 -1.04 1.89 -9.51
CA ASP A 100 -0.26 3.12 -9.65
C ASP A 100 -1.10 4.32 -9.17
N PHE A 101 -0.47 5.18 -8.36
CA PHE A 101 -1.15 6.32 -7.72
C PHE A 101 -1.83 7.26 -8.74
N GLU A 102 -1.26 7.44 -9.92
CA GLU A 102 -1.78 8.34 -10.94
C GLU A 102 -2.80 7.67 -11.88
N LYS A 103 -2.96 6.34 -11.81
CA LYS A 103 -3.84 5.59 -12.71
C LYS A 103 -5.19 5.29 -12.08
N THR A 104 -6.17 5.10 -12.95
CA THR A 104 -7.50 4.64 -12.55
C THR A 104 -7.47 3.14 -12.24
N ALA A 105 -8.12 2.76 -11.15
CA ALA A 105 -8.26 1.37 -10.72
C ALA A 105 -9.71 1.04 -10.40
N THR A 106 -10.09 -0.23 -10.50
CA THR A 106 -11.44 -0.71 -10.15
C THR A 106 -11.44 -1.28 -8.74
N TRP A 107 -12.43 -0.91 -7.94
CA TRP A 107 -12.64 -1.47 -6.60
C TRP A 107 -12.82 -2.99 -6.65
N SER A 108 -12.18 -3.69 -5.72
CA SER A 108 -12.31 -5.14 -5.56
C SER A 108 -12.34 -5.52 -4.08
N THR A 109 -13.48 -5.95 -3.58
CA THR A 109 -13.62 -6.44 -2.21
C THR A 109 -12.77 -7.69 -1.94
N ASN A 110 -12.55 -8.53 -2.96
CA ASN A 110 -11.65 -9.67 -2.84
C ASN A 110 -10.20 -9.24 -2.61
N ALA A 111 -9.76 -8.16 -3.26
CA ALA A 111 -8.43 -7.61 -3.03
C ALA A 111 -8.29 -6.97 -1.64
N VAL A 112 -9.35 -6.35 -1.10
CA VAL A 112 -9.41 -5.89 0.31
C VAL A 112 -9.18 -7.06 1.27
N ARG A 113 -9.87 -8.20 1.04
CA ARG A 113 -9.65 -9.42 1.84
C ARG A 113 -8.22 -9.96 1.72
N GLY A 114 -7.61 -9.81 0.55
CA GLY A 114 -6.18 -10.14 0.35
C GLY A 114 -5.25 -9.27 1.22
N CYS A 115 -5.52 -7.98 1.28
CA CYS A 115 -4.78 -7.04 2.14
C CYS A 115 -4.96 -7.38 3.63
N LYS A 116 -6.20 -7.72 4.06
CA LYS A 116 -6.45 -8.18 5.45
C LYS A 116 -5.63 -9.42 5.78
N LYS A 117 -5.63 -10.44 4.91
CA LYS A 117 -4.83 -11.65 5.10
C LYS A 117 -3.32 -11.36 5.20
N PHE A 118 -2.83 -10.40 4.44
CA PHE A 118 -1.43 -9.99 4.55
C PHE A 118 -1.13 -9.36 5.92
N LEU A 119 -1.99 -8.45 6.40
CA LEU A 119 -1.83 -7.87 7.74
C LEU A 119 -1.93 -8.92 8.86
N ASP A 120 -2.85 -9.87 8.74
CA ASP A 120 -2.96 -10.99 9.70
C ASP A 120 -1.67 -11.84 9.71
N ARG A 121 -1.05 -12.05 8.55
CA ARG A 121 0.24 -12.73 8.47
C ARG A 121 1.36 -11.92 9.13
N CYS A 122 1.36 -10.59 8.96
CA CYS A 122 2.33 -9.74 9.66
C CYS A 122 2.16 -9.83 11.18
N TRP A 123 0.92 -9.82 11.66
CA TRP A 123 0.61 -9.98 13.09
C TRP A 123 1.13 -11.32 13.65
N ASN A 124 0.87 -12.42 12.96
CA ASN A 124 1.28 -13.75 13.40
C ASN A 124 2.81 -13.96 13.46
N LEU A 125 3.60 -13.08 12.82
CA LEU A 125 5.07 -13.14 12.93
C LEU A 125 5.57 -12.85 14.36
N MET A 126 4.77 -12.16 15.20
CA MET A 126 5.15 -11.92 16.59
C MET A 126 5.34 -13.24 17.37
N ASP A 127 4.47 -14.22 17.12
CA ASP A 127 4.51 -15.52 17.79
C ASP A 127 5.67 -16.41 17.30
N MET A 128 6.24 -16.07 16.13
CA MET A 128 7.32 -16.83 15.51
C MET A 128 8.72 -16.23 15.77
N ALA A 129 8.76 -14.97 16.23
CA ALA A 129 10.01 -14.24 16.37
C ALA A 129 10.86 -14.76 17.52
N GLU A 130 12.09 -15.19 17.24
CA GLU A 130 13.09 -15.52 18.23
C GLU A 130 13.44 -14.28 19.08
N ASP A 131 13.63 -14.48 20.39
CA ASP A 131 13.95 -13.41 21.33
C ASP A 131 15.41 -12.94 21.20
N ASN A 132 15.67 -12.28 20.05
CA ASN A 132 16.95 -11.70 19.68
C ASN A 132 16.70 -10.36 18.97
N ASP A 133 17.28 -9.26 19.48
CA ASP A 133 17.10 -7.93 18.91
C ASP A 133 17.98 -7.64 17.69
N GLN A 134 18.86 -8.53 17.32
CA GLN A 134 19.72 -8.36 16.15
C GLN A 134 19.05 -8.89 14.88
N ILE A 135 19.34 -8.23 13.76
CA ILE A 135 18.95 -8.76 12.44
C ILE A 135 19.66 -10.10 12.24
N SER A 136 18.90 -11.11 11.81
CA SER A 136 19.45 -12.44 11.54
C SER A 136 20.28 -12.47 10.27
N ALA A 137 21.39 -13.20 10.26
CA ALA A 137 22.22 -13.35 9.05
C ALA A 137 21.46 -13.93 7.85
N LYS A 138 20.44 -14.75 8.11
CA LYS A 138 19.57 -15.35 7.07
C LYS A 138 18.75 -14.32 6.31
N ASN A 139 18.33 -13.24 6.99
CA ASN A 139 17.43 -12.22 6.45
C ASN A 139 18.13 -10.88 6.17
N GLU A 140 19.41 -10.75 6.51
CA GLU A 140 20.12 -9.48 6.42
C GLU A 140 20.05 -8.89 5.01
N SER A 141 20.40 -9.67 3.98
CA SER A 141 20.40 -9.18 2.60
C SER A 141 19.01 -8.77 2.13
N ILE A 142 17.97 -9.58 2.38
CA ILE A 142 16.61 -9.25 1.93
C ILE A 142 16.04 -8.06 2.70
N ILE A 143 16.39 -7.88 3.99
CA ILE A 143 15.98 -6.70 4.76
C ILE A 143 16.58 -5.44 4.17
N HIS A 144 17.90 -5.40 3.93
CA HIS A 144 18.56 -4.22 3.35
C HIS A 144 18.05 -3.90 1.94
N LYS A 145 17.81 -4.91 1.09
CA LYS A 145 17.14 -4.74 -0.21
C LYS A 145 15.75 -4.14 -0.07
N THR A 146 14.97 -4.64 0.89
CA THR A 146 13.60 -4.18 1.12
C THR A 146 13.59 -2.74 1.62
N ILE A 147 14.46 -2.37 2.57
CA ILE A 147 14.58 -0.98 3.04
C ILE A 147 14.89 -0.06 1.86
N LYS A 148 15.91 -0.38 1.05
CA LYS A 148 16.27 0.39 -0.15
C LYS A 148 15.09 0.55 -1.09
N LYS A 149 14.41 -0.56 -1.41
CA LYS A 149 13.27 -0.58 -2.34
C LYS A 149 12.08 0.21 -1.82
N VAL A 150 11.66 -0.01 -0.58
CA VAL A 150 10.51 0.67 0.03
C VAL A 150 10.78 2.17 0.16
N THR A 151 11.98 2.58 0.54
CA THR A 151 12.37 4.00 0.63
C THR A 151 12.23 4.68 -0.73
N SER A 152 12.85 4.13 -1.78
CA SER A 152 12.77 4.69 -3.13
C SER A 152 11.33 4.73 -3.66
N ASP A 153 10.55 3.67 -3.42
CA ASP A 153 9.17 3.58 -3.91
C ASP A 153 8.23 4.58 -3.22
N ILE A 154 8.43 4.84 -1.92
CA ILE A 154 7.66 5.87 -1.20
C ILE A 154 7.98 7.27 -1.76
N ASP A 155 9.25 7.59 -1.97
CA ASP A 155 9.68 8.88 -2.54
C ASP A 155 9.11 9.10 -3.96
N GLU A 156 8.96 8.02 -4.72
CA GLU A 156 8.43 8.04 -6.08
C GLU A 156 6.90 7.85 -6.15
N LEU A 157 6.20 7.74 -5.00
CA LEU A 157 4.76 7.45 -4.90
C LEU A 157 4.35 6.10 -5.53
N LYS A 158 5.26 5.14 -5.57
CA LYS A 158 5.04 3.76 -6.04
C LYS A 158 4.62 2.84 -4.88
N MET A 159 3.57 3.21 -4.15
CA MET A 159 3.15 2.53 -2.93
C MET A 159 2.82 1.05 -3.16
N ASN A 160 2.26 0.70 -4.31
CA ASN A 160 1.93 -0.68 -4.67
C ASN A 160 3.17 -1.58 -4.77
N THR A 161 4.28 -1.08 -5.31
CA THR A 161 5.55 -1.85 -5.39
C THR A 161 6.26 -1.92 -4.04
N ALA A 162 6.18 -0.87 -3.22
CA ALA A 162 6.65 -0.89 -1.85
C ALA A 162 5.94 -1.98 -1.02
N ILE A 163 4.60 -2.05 -1.11
CA ILE A 163 3.81 -3.09 -0.42
C ILE A 163 4.15 -4.49 -0.95
N ALA A 164 4.35 -4.65 -2.26
CA ALA A 164 4.78 -5.92 -2.83
C ALA A 164 6.15 -6.38 -2.29
N ALA A 165 7.10 -5.44 -2.08
CA ALA A 165 8.38 -5.74 -1.45
C ALA A 165 8.23 -6.17 0.01
N LEU A 166 7.33 -5.53 0.77
CA LEU A 166 6.99 -5.98 2.13
C LEU A 166 6.35 -7.37 2.16
N MET A 167 5.48 -7.68 1.19
CA MET A 167 4.90 -9.03 1.05
C MET A 167 5.98 -10.09 0.78
N ALA A 168 6.98 -9.77 -0.06
CA ALA A 168 8.11 -10.66 -0.32
C ALA A 168 8.96 -10.87 0.94
N LEU A 169 9.22 -9.81 1.72
CA LEU A 169 9.93 -9.91 2.99
C LEU A 169 9.20 -10.81 4.00
N VAL A 170 7.87 -10.64 4.14
CA VAL A 170 7.04 -11.50 4.99
C VAL A 170 7.12 -12.96 4.55
N ASN A 171 7.10 -13.24 3.24
CA ASN A 171 7.27 -14.60 2.73
C ASN A 171 8.64 -15.19 3.11
N ALA A 172 9.72 -14.40 3.02
CA ALA A 172 11.04 -14.81 3.44
C ALA A 172 11.09 -15.15 4.95
N PHE A 173 10.46 -14.34 5.79
CA PHE A 173 10.39 -14.60 7.24
C PHE A 173 9.66 -15.90 7.57
N TYR A 174 8.58 -16.22 6.86
CA TYR A 174 7.90 -17.51 7.02
C TYR A 174 8.76 -18.69 6.58
N SER A 175 9.64 -18.50 5.59
CA SER A 175 10.52 -19.56 5.09
C SER A 175 11.78 -19.74 5.92
N ASN A 176 12.39 -18.65 6.37
CA ASN A 176 13.70 -18.64 7.02
C ASN A 176 13.63 -18.63 8.55
N GLY A 177 12.44 -18.34 9.12
CA GLY A 177 12.33 -17.87 10.50
C GLY A 177 12.77 -16.42 10.63
N LEU A 178 12.57 -15.83 11.79
CA LEU A 178 12.91 -14.44 12.04
C LEU A 178 13.27 -14.21 13.51
N THR A 179 14.01 -13.12 13.75
CA THR A 179 14.28 -12.57 15.10
C THR A 179 13.37 -11.39 15.39
N LYS A 180 13.31 -10.93 16.65
CA LYS A 180 12.68 -9.63 17.00
C LYS A 180 13.34 -8.47 16.26
N GLY A 181 14.66 -8.52 16.02
CA GLY A 181 15.36 -7.54 15.21
C GLY A 181 14.84 -7.49 13.77
N ASP A 182 14.64 -8.64 13.12
CA ASP A 182 14.05 -8.74 11.79
C ASP A 182 12.61 -8.16 11.77
N LEU A 183 11.80 -8.54 12.78
CA LEU A 183 10.43 -8.07 12.91
C LEU A 183 10.36 -6.55 13.09
N SER A 184 11.28 -5.96 13.86
CA SER A 184 11.33 -4.50 14.06
C SER A 184 11.54 -3.75 12.75
N MET A 185 12.40 -4.25 11.85
CA MET A 185 12.61 -3.64 10.54
C MET A 185 11.35 -3.70 9.66
N LEU A 186 10.63 -4.82 9.69
CA LEU A 186 9.33 -4.92 9.01
C LEU A 186 8.33 -3.92 9.57
N MET A 187 8.20 -3.82 10.90
CA MET A 187 7.25 -2.91 11.56
C MET A 187 7.54 -1.45 11.18
N LEU A 188 8.80 -1.02 11.21
CA LEU A 188 9.16 0.34 10.84
C LEU A 188 8.78 0.67 9.39
N MET A 189 9.08 -0.25 8.45
CA MET A 189 8.71 -0.07 7.04
C MET A 189 7.20 -0.17 6.77
N LEU A 190 6.47 -0.94 7.57
CA LEU A 190 5.02 -1.12 7.46
C LEU A 190 4.23 0.02 8.09
N SER A 191 4.82 0.75 9.05
CA SER A 191 4.17 1.82 9.82
C SER A 191 3.42 2.87 8.96
N PRO A 192 3.93 3.38 7.83
CA PRO A 192 3.20 4.32 7.00
C PRO A 192 1.91 3.74 6.39
N PHE A 193 1.87 2.42 6.19
CA PHE A 193 0.76 1.72 5.54
C PHE A 193 -0.30 1.24 6.52
N ALA A 194 0.13 0.72 7.69
CA ALA A 194 -0.72 0.12 8.72
C ALA A 194 -0.33 0.61 10.13
N PRO A 195 -0.47 1.91 10.42
CA PRO A 195 0.05 2.52 11.64
C PRO A 195 -0.56 1.94 12.92
N HIS A 196 -1.87 1.68 12.96
CA HIS A 196 -2.53 1.21 14.19
C HIS A 196 -2.05 -0.19 14.59
N MET A 197 -2.00 -1.10 13.61
CA MET A 197 -1.51 -2.45 13.85
C MET A 197 -0.03 -2.45 14.26
N VAL A 198 0.79 -1.64 13.60
CA VAL A 198 2.22 -1.57 13.90
C VAL A 198 2.48 -1.02 15.29
N GLU A 199 1.76 0.01 15.74
CA GLU A 199 1.93 0.54 17.09
C GLU A 199 1.56 -0.49 18.15
N GLU A 200 0.48 -1.24 17.97
CA GLU A 200 0.10 -2.32 18.86
C GLU A 200 1.16 -3.44 18.89
N MET A 201 1.64 -3.85 17.69
CA MET A 201 2.73 -4.84 17.61
C MET A 201 4.00 -4.34 18.30
N TRP A 202 4.33 -3.05 18.16
CA TRP A 202 5.51 -2.42 18.76
C TRP A 202 5.43 -2.44 20.29
N GLU A 203 4.26 -2.19 20.85
CA GLU A 203 4.01 -2.27 22.29
C GLU A 203 4.09 -3.71 22.79
N LEU A 204 3.35 -4.64 22.17
CA LEU A 204 3.27 -6.05 22.57
C LEU A 204 4.62 -6.79 22.48
N THR A 205 5.47 -6.42 21.55
CA THR A 205 6.82 -7.01 21.43
C THR A 205 7.84 -6.41 22.39
N GLY A 206 7.44 -5.37 23.15
CA GLY A 206 8.27 -4.71 24.14
C GLY A 206 9.20 -3.61 23.62
N PHE A 207 9.16 -3.31 22.32
CA PHE A 207 10.01 -2.26 21.74
C PHE A 207 9.64 -0.86 22.24
N ALA A 208 8.36 -0.59 22.50
CA ALA A 208 7.92 0.68 23.09
C ALA A 208 8.53 0.89 24.47
N ALA A 209 8.48 -0.12 25.36
CA ALA A 209 9.08 -0.06 26.69
C ALA A 209 10.62 0.09 26.63
N LYS A 210 11.26 -0.56 25.67
CA LYS A 210 12.72 -0.58 25.51
C LYS A 210 13.26 0.74 24.94
N SER A 211 12.58 1.32 23.97
CA SER A 211 13.00 2.57 23.30
C SER A 211 12.46 3.83 23.97
N GLY A 212 11.38 3.73 24.75
CA GLY A 212 10.61 4.86 25.28
C GLY A 212 9.87 5.64 24.20
N LYS A 213 9.71 5.06 22.98
CA LYS A 213 9.11 5.70 21.80
C LYS A 213 8.09 4.77 21.14
N MET A 214 7.08 5.37 20.52
CA MET A 214 6.19 4.68 19.59
C MET A 214 6.91 4.37 18.27
N ALA A 215 6.43 3.40 17.49
CA ALA A 215 7.04 3.04 16.21
C ALA A 215 7.12 4.24 15.25
N MET A 216 6.08 5.06 15.20
CA MET A 216 6.05 6.28 14.37
C MET A 216 7.04 7.37 14.81
N GLN A 217 7.60 7.29 16.01
CA GLN A 217 8.60 8.21 16.52
C GLN A 217 10.03 7.72 16.31
N MET A 218 10.19 6.51 15.79
CA MET A 218 11.49 5.95 15.45
C MET A 218 12.00 6.54 14.15
N ASP A 219 13.32 6.56 14.00
CA ASP A 219 13.94 6.95 12.74
C ASP A 219 13.64 5.90 11.65
N TRP A 220 13.50 6.36 10.41
CA TRP A 220 13.35 5.46 9.27
C TRP A 220 14.59 4.56 9.13
N PRO A 221 14.42 3.24 8.89
CA PRO A 221 15.55 2.33 8.82
C PRO A 221 16.47 2.65 7.64
N THR A 222 17.76 2.57 7.88
CA THR A 222 18.80 2.76 6.86
C THR A 222 19.28 1.42 6.32
N TYR A 223 19.74 1.40 5.08
CA TYR A 223 20.32 0.21 4.46
C TYR A 223 21.82 0.39 4.19
N ASP A 224 22.54 -0.74 4.20
CA ASP A 224 23.93 -0.82 3.77
C ASP A 224 23.96 -1.38 2.34
N GLU A 225 24.52 -0.63 1.40
CA GLU A 225 24.59 -1.01 -0.01
C GLU A 225 25.35 -2.33 -0.21
N ALA A 226 26.42 -2.56 0.55
CA ALA A 226 27.20 -3.79 0.48
C ALA A 226 26.38 -5.05 0.85
N LYS A 227 25.40 -4.90 1.74
CA LYS A 227 24.52 -5.97 2.20
C LYS A 227 23.35 -6.22 1.25
N THR A 228 23.14 -5.37 0.25
CA THR A 228 22.10 -5.60 -0.78
C THR A 228 22.56 -6.54 -1.89
N ILE A 229 23.83 -6.97 -1.89
CA ILE A 229 24.40 -7.84 -2.91
C ILE A 229 24.22 -9.30 -2.46
N ASP A 230 23.63 -10.14 -3.32
CA ASP A 230 23.54 -11.58 -3.03
C ASP A 230 24.91 -12.24 -3.16
N ALA A 231 25.28 -12.99 -2.14
CA ALA A 231 26.54 -13.76 -2.16
C ALA A 231 26.53 -14.86 -3.24
N ASN A 232 25.33 -15.34 -3.62
CA ASN A 232 25.13 -16.35 -4.65
C ASN A 232 24.08 -15.88 -5.65
N VAL A 233 24.39 -15.98 -6.94
CA VAL A 233 23.45 -15.74 -8.04
C VAL A 233 23.10 -17.08 -8.67
N GLU A 234 21.83 -17.48 -8.59
CA GLU A 234 21.36 -18.65 -9.34
C GLU A 234 21.22 -18.27 -10.82
N MET A 235 22.02 -18.90 -11.65
CA MET A 235 21.91 -18.77 -13.10
C MET A 235 21.23 -20.01 -13.68
N ALA A 236 20.10 -19.80 -14.35
CA ALA A 236 19.47 -20.87 -15.13
C ALA A 236 20.33 -21.17 -16.36
N VAL A 237 20.92 -22.37 -16.39
CA VAL A 237 21.68 -22.85 -17.54
C VAL A 237 20.81 -23.80 -18.36
N GLN A 238 20.53 -23.43 -19.61
CA GLN A 238 19.79 -24.27 -20.53
C GLN A 238 20.76 -24.96 -21.50
N VAL A 239 20.66 -26.28 -21.59
CA VAL A 239 21.36 -27.06 -22.63
C VAL A 239 20.32 -27.55 -23.63
N ASN A 240 20.45 -27.12 -24.87
CA ASN A 240 19.50 -27.43 -25.96
C ASN A 240 18.03 -27.07 -25.63
N GLY A 241 17.80 -25.94 -24.94
CA GLY A 241 16.47 -25.45 -24.61
C GLY A 241 15.77 -26.22 -23.49
N LYS A 242 16.49 -27.05 -22.73
CA LYS A 242 16.01 -27.71 -21.50
C LYS A 242 16.76 -27.18 -20.30
N LEU A 243 15.99 -26.86 -19.24
CA LEU A 243 16.50 -26.52 -17.90
C LEU A 243 16.99 -27.78 -17.21
#